data_054cdfbb5a2f527815d7fbd7a490b237
#
_entry.id   054cdfbb5a2f527815d7fbd7a490b237
#
_cell.length_a   1.000
_cell.length_b   1.000
_cell.length_c   1.000
_cell.angle_alpha   90.00
_cell.angle_beta   90.00
_cell.angle_gamma   90.00
#
_symmetry.space_group_name_H-M   'P 1'
#
loop_
_entity.id
_entity.type
_entity.pdbx_description
1 polymer ?
#
loop_
_entity_poly.entity_id
_entity_poly.type
_entity_poly.pdbx_seq_one_letter_code
_entity_poly.pdbx_strand_id
1 'polypeptide(L)'
;MFPLNYPFSPLFPMVSRRNPIKRVDIGGIYELKTNALQVTNESVDFGINPSCYKALPCESIVLLKIHQGVPTAGEDLPVKIVVPHNGATTISTTSGTTSGTTTAGTTKSSVVDHTGSAVTGAGLSSTTEVLAYINKNSGTIRLLGFQQPTGG
;
A
#
# COMPACT_ATOMS: atom_id res chain seq x y z
N MET A 1 12.61 -52.16 8.88
CA MET A 1 12.47 -51.45 8.78
C MET A 1 12.29 -50.45 8.71
N PHE A 2 12.26 -49.84 8.66
CA PHE A 2 12.02 -48.90 8.69
C PHE A 2 11.74 -47.95 8.42
N PRO A 3 11.74 -47.53 8.51
CA PRO A 3 11.39 -46.66 8.30
C PRO A 3 11.16 -45.71 8.36
N LEU A 4 11.03 -45.37 8.41
CA LEU A 4 10.77 -44.58 8.52
C LEU A 4 10.74 -43.50 8.26
N ASN A 5 10.89 -43.05 7.97
CA ASN A 5 11.01 -42.14 7.76
C ASN A 5 10.41 -41.37 7.30
N TYR A 6 9.94 -41.13 7.36
CA TYR A 6 9.35 -40.63 7.13
C TYR A 6 9.02 -39.63 7.17
N PRO A 7 9.07 -39.52 7.41
CA PRO A 7 8.08 -38.60 7.73
C PRO A 7 8.33 -37.28 7.39
N PHE A 8 9.12 -36.92 7.37
CA PHE A 8 9.43 -35.77 7.07
C PHE A 8 9.03 -35.22 6.00
N SER A 9 9.01 -35.82 5.30
CA SER A 9 8.55 -35.47 4.09
C SER A 9 7.50 -34.49 4.12
N PRO A 10 6.69 -34.70 4.92
CA PRO A 10 5.55 -33.87 4.90
C PRO A 10 5.80 -32.45 4.96
N LEU A 11 6.80 -32.19 5.44
CA LEU A 11 7.03 -30.93 5.59
C LEU A 11 6.99 -30.16 4.44
N PHE A 12 7.11 -30.66 3.52
CA PHE A 12 7.37 -30.11 2.44
C PHE A 12 6.44 -29.40 1.77
N PRO A 13 5.34 -29.78 1.76
CA PRO A 13 4.32 -29.13 0.98
C PRO A 13 4.19 -27.70 1.29
N MET A 14 4.51 -27.38 2.40
CA MET A 14 4.36 -26.06 2.71
C MET A 14 5.13 -25.12 1.90
N VAL A 15 6.07 -25.60 1.33
CA VAL A 15 6.92 -24.81 0.52
C VAL A 15 6.24 -24.21 -0.67
N SER A 16 5.16 -24.81 -1.10
CA SER A 16 4.47 -24.32 -2.26
C SER A 16 3.71 -23.03 -2.04
N ARG A 17 3.58 -22.59 -0.84
CA ARG A 17 2.90 -21.33 -0.64
C ARG A 17 3.80 -20.17 -0.97
N ARG A 18 3.51 -19.56 -2.05
CA ARG A 18 4.17 -18.34 -2.42
C ARG A 18 3.55 -17.22 -1.63
N ASN A 19 4.34 -16.62 -0.80
CA ASN A 19 3.93 -15.41 -0.14
C ASN A 19 4.11 -14.25 -1.13
N PRO A 20 3.05 -13.56 -1.54
CA PRO A 20 3.17 -12.45 -2.47
C PRO A 20 3.84 -11.22 -1.87
N ILE A 21 4.08 -11.23 -0.58
CA ILE A 21 4.71 -10.12 0.10
C ILE A 21 6.15 -10.46 0.41
N LYS A 22 7.05 -9.59 -0.02
CA LYS A 22 8.43 -9.73 0.34
C LYS A 22 8.63 -9.20 1.75
N ARG A 23 9.20 -10.00 2.61
CA ARG A 23 9.62 -9.56 3.93
C ARG A 23 10.93 -8.81 3.82
N VAL A 24 11.01 -7.73 4.53
CA VAL A 24 12.28 -7.03 4.71
C VAL A 24 12.99 -7.72 5.88
N ASP A 25 14.27 -7.97 5.74
CA ASP A 25 15.09 -8.63 6.78
C ASP A 25 15.35 -7.73 7.99
N ILE A 26 14.28 -7.12 8.49
CA ILE A 26 14.34 -6.26 9.66
C ILE A 26 13.16 -6.60 10.55
N GLY A 27 13.28 -7.66 11.32
CA GLY A 27 12.31 -7.91 12.38
C GLY A 27 10.86 -8.18 11.96
N GLY A 28 10.63 -8.70 10.76
CA GLY A 28 9.28 -9.09 10.33
C GLY A 28 8.45 -7.98 9.71
N ILE A 29 9.05 -6.90 9.32
CA ILE A 29 8.38 -5.82 8.59
C ILE A 29 8.13 -6.26 7.16
N TYR A 30 6.96 -5.96 6.63
CA TYR A 30 6.61 -6.27 5.26
C TYR A 30 6.96 -5.11 4.35
N GLU A 31 7.29 -5.40 3.10
CA GLU A 31 7.50 -4.38 2.09
C GLU A 31 6.23 -4.21 1.26
N LEU A 32 5.77 -3.00 1.08
CA LEU A 32 4.60 -2.67 0.28
C LEU A 32 4.95 -1.58 -0.72
N LYS A 33 4.78 -1.87 -2.00
CA LYS A 33 5.13 -0.93 -3.07
C LYS A 33 3.88 -0.39 -3.73
N THR A 34 3.92 0.89 -4.04
CA THR A 34 2.89 1.49 -4.90
C THR A 34 3.19 1.14 -6.36
N ASN A 35 2.15 0.90 -7.13
CA ASN A 35 2.28 0.51 -8.54
C ASN A 35 1.53 1.43 -9.49
N ALA A 36 0.79 2.38 -8.96
CA ALA A 36 0.00 3.31 -9.76
C ALA A 36 -0.24 4.61 -8.99
N LEU A 37 -0.50 5.66 -9.71
CA LEU A 37 -0.87 6.96 -9.14
C LEU A 37 -2.05 7.52 -9.94
N GLN A 38 -3.02 8.03 -9.24
CA GLN A 38 -4.11 8.80 -9.81
C GLN A 38 -4.36 10.04 -8.99
N VAL A 39 -4.52 11.17 -9.66
CA VAL A 39 -4.93 12.41 -9.00
C VAL A 39 -6.40 12.64 -9.33
N THR A 40 -7.21 12.79 -8.31
CA THR A 40 -8.62 13.14 -8.43
C THR A 40 -8.82 14.57 -7.96
N ASN A 41 -10.04 15.06 -7.96
CA ASN A 41 -10.31 16.39 -7.42
C ASN A 41 -10.26 16.42 -5.89
N GLU A 42 -10.22 15.27 -5.25
CA GLU A 42 -10.31 15.15 -3.79
C GLU A 42 -9.09 14.53 -3.14
N SER A 43 -8.30 13.81 -3.89
CA SER A 43 -7.17 13.06 -3.31
C SER A 43 -6.15 12.64 -4.35
N VAL A 44 -4.96 12.32 -3.86
CA VAL A 44 -3.94 11.62 -4.62
C VAL A 44 -3.99 10.17 -4.20
N ASP A 45 -4.37 9.31 -5.12
CA ASP A 45 -4.60 7.92 -4.87
C ASP A 45 -3.42 7.08 -5.37
N PHE A 46 -2.69 6.45 -4.46
CA PHE A 46 -1.64 5.50 -4.82
C PHE A 46 -2.20 4.08 -4.81
N GLY A 47 -2.08 3.40 -5.92
CA GLY A 47 -2.50 2.02 -6.05
C GLY A 47 -1.46 1.06 -5.50
N ILE A 48 -1.92 -0.02 -4.91
CA ILE A 48 -1.07 -1.14 -4.49
C ILE A 48 -1.65 -2.46 -4.99
N ASN A 49 -0.79 -3.47 -5.05
CA ASN A 49 -1.22 -4.79 -5.49
C ASN A 49 -2.20 -5.39 -4.47
N PRO A 50 -3.40 -5.76 -4.90
CA PRO A 50 -4.41 -6.30 -3.98
C PRO A 50 -3.96 -7.61 -3.31
N SER A 51 -3.19 -8.43 -3.98
CA SER A 51 -2.68 -9.67 -3.37
C SER A 51 -1.72 -9.37 -2.22
N CYS A 52 -0.89 -8.35 -2.37
CA CYS A 52 0.02 -7.94 -1.31
C CYS A 52 -0.74 -7.38 -0.11
N TYR A 53 -1.71 -6.52 -0.36
CA TYR A 53 -2.51 -5.95 0.71
C TYR A 53 -3.34 -7.02 1.43
N LYS A 54 -3.92 -7.94 0.67
CA LYS A 54 -4.75 -9.00 1.22
C LYS A 54 -3.95 -9.94 2.12
N ALA A 55 -2.69 -10.17 1.80
CA ALA A 55 -1.81 -11.04 2.58
C ALA A 55 -1.33 -10.40 3.89
N LEU A 56 -1.47 -9.08 4.06
CA LEU A 56 -1.12 -8.43 5.31
C LEU A 56 -2.14 -8.75 6.40
N PRO A 57 -1.72 -8.87 7.65
CA PRO A 57 -2.63 -8.93 8.79
C PRO A 57 -3.49 -7.67 8.87
N CYS A 58 -4.55 -7.72 9.66
CA CYS A 58 -5.42 -6.56 9.88
C CYS A 58 -4.68 -5.36 10.44
N GLU A 59 -3.67 -5.61 11.25
CA GLU A 59 -2.77 -4.60 11.76
C GLU A 59 -1.35 -5.04 11.46
N SER A 60 -0.56 -4.18 10.83
CA SER A 60 0.79 -4.53 10.40
C SER A 60 1.67 -3.30 10.22
N ILE A 61 2.96 -3.50 10.41
CA ILE A 61 3.95 -2.48 10.09
C ILE A 61 4.58 -2.87 8.77
N VAL A 62 4.65 -1.90 7.88
CA VAL A 62 5.21 -2.10 6.54
C VAL A 62 6.24 -1.03 6.22
N LEU A 63 7.17 -1.37 5.34
CA LEU A 63 8.00 -0.39 4.66
C LEU A 63 7.27 -0.03 3.37
N LEU A 64 6.66 1.14 3.36
CA LEU A 64 5.93 1.65 2.21
C LEU A 64 6.91 2.32 1.26
N LYS A 65 6.93 1.85 0.02
CA LYS A 65 7.79 2.39 -1.03
C LYS A 65 6.94 3.06 -2.10
N ILE A 66 7.16 4.35 -2.27
CA ILE A 66 6.43 5.14 -3.25
C ILE A 66 7.36 5.42 -4.42
N HIS A 67 6.95 4.96 -5.59
CA HIS A 67 7.75 5.07 -6.79
C HIS A 67 7.23 6.10 -7.79
N GLN A 68 6.04 6.64 -7.54
CA GLN A 68 5.42 7.60 -8.43
C GLN A 68 5.61 9.01 -7.90
N GLY A 69 5.98 9.92 -8.78
CA GLY A 69 6.06 11.33 -8.43
C GLY A 69 4.68 11.96 -8.45
N VAL A 70 4.39 12.77 -7.45
CA VAL A 70 3.12 13.48 -7.37
C VAL A 70 3.19 14.70 -8.29
N PRO A 71 2.24 14.86 -9.21
CA PRO A 71 2.21 16.05 -10.06
C PRO A 71 1.71 17.24 -9.25
N THR A 72 2.05 18.44 -9.71
CA THR A 72 1.71 19.69 -9.03
C THR A 72 0.22 19.80 -8.67
N ALA A 73 -0.64 19.28 -9.52
CA ALA A 73 -2.07 19.31 -9.26
C ALA A 73 -2.49 18.50 -8.04
N GLY A 74 -1.63 17.62 -7.55
CA GLY A 74 -1.92 16.77 -6.40
C GLY A 74 -1.18 17.17 -5.12
N GLU A 75 -0.34 18.20 -5.19
CA GLU A 75 0.53 18.52 -4.06
C GLU A 75 -0.25 18.87 -2.79
N ASP A 76 -1.34 19.58 -2.92
CA ASP A 76 -2.14 20.03 -1.79
C ASP A 76 -3.25 19.03 -1.40
N LEU A 77 -3.42 17.96 -2.16
CA LEU A 77 -4.50 17.02 -1.93
C LEU A 77 -4.08 15.92 -0.96
N PRO A 78 -5.01 15.42 -0.15
CA PRO A 78 -4.71 14.34 0.79
C PRO A 78 -4.39 13.04 0.04
N VAL A 79 -3.45 12.30 0.58
CA VAL A 79 -3.02 11.04 0.02
C VAL A 79 -3.89 9.90 0.52
N LYS A 80 -4.25 9.00 -0.39
CA LYS A 80 -4.93 7.74 -0.07
C LYS A 80 -4.20 6.58 -0.73
N ILE A 81 -4.26 5.44 -0.08
CA ILE A 81 -3.81 4.18 -0.68
C ILE A 81 -5.06 3.44 -1.16
N VAL A 82 -5.03 3.04 -2.41
CA VAL A 82 -6.17 2.40 -3.07
C VAL A 82 -5.84 0.95 -3.41
N VAL A 83 -6.71 0.07 -2.99
CA VAL A 83 -6.59 -1.35 -3.27
C VAL A 83 -7.74 -1.75 -4.19
N PRO A 84 -7.47 -2.03 -5.45
CA PRO A 84 -8.53 -2.49 -6.34
C PRO A 84 -8.93 -3.91 -5.96
N HIS A 85 -10.21 -4.19 -5.95
CA HIS A 85 -10.74 -5.53 -5.77
C HIS A 85 -10.94 -6.22 -7.13
N ASN A 86 -11.34 -7.46 -7.09
CA ASN A 86 -11.54 -8.27 -8.28
C ASN A 86 -12.34 -7.54 -9.35
N GLY A 87 -11.81 -7.48 -10.53
CA GLY A 87 -12.44 -6.83 -11.65
C GLY A 87 -12.19 -5.33 -11.75
N ALA A 88 -11.45 -4.79 -10.82
CA ALA A 88 -11.08 -3.38 -10.89
C ALA A 88 -10.16 -3.14 -12.06
N THR A 89 -10.65 -2.36 -12.97
CA THR A 89 -9.90 -2.01 -14.14
C THR A 89 -8.89 -0.95 -13.80
N THR A 90 -7.86 -0.96 -14.57
CA THR A 90 -6.81 0.03 -14.51
C THR A 90 -7.39 1.41 -14.63
N ILE A 91 -7.05 2.23 -13.70
CA ILE A 91 -7.42 3.62 -13.74
C ILE A 91 -6.41 4.30 -14.65
N SER A 92 -6.86 4.71 -15.81
CA SER A 92 -6.00 5.50 -16.68
C SER A 92 -6.29 6.98 -16.46
N THR A 93 -5.31 7.69 -16.02
CA THR A 93 -5.37 9.14 -15.97
C THR A 93 -4.95 9.68 -17.30
N THR A 94 -5.89 10.23 -17.98
CA THR A 94 -5.56 11.15 -19.05
C THR A 94 -5.67 12.55 -18.46
N SER A 95 -4.69 13.38 -18.77
CA SER A 95 -4.57 14.70 -18.21
C SER A 95 -5.91 15.45 -18.15
N GLY A 96 -6.37 15.69 -16.96
CA GLY A 96 -7.50 16.59 -16.72
C GLY A 96 -8.89 16.01 -16.86
N THR A 97 -9.06 14.80 -17.33
CA THR A 97 -10.38 14.19 -17.43
C THR A 97 -10.37 12.86 -16.71
N THR A 98 -10.99 12.86 -15.57
CA THR A 98 -11.18 11.64 -14.82
C THR A 98 -12.38 10.94 -15.41
N SER A 99 -12.21 10.03 -16.31
CA SER A 99 -13.25 9.09 -16.59
C SER A 99 -13.17 8.01 -15.53
N GLY A 100 -13.74 8.32 -14.39
CA GLY A 100 -13.78 7.39 -13.30
C GLY A 100 -14.84 6.37 -13.56
N THR A 101 -14.45 5.25 -14.07
CA THR A 101 -15.26 4.07 -13.89
C THR A 101 -15.11 3.73 -12.42
N THR A 102 -16.11 4.06 -11.65
CA THR A 102 -16.15 3.71 -10.26
C THR A 102 -16.27 2.21 -10.21
N THR A 103 -15.18 1.56 -10.03
CA THR A 103 -15.20 0.12 -9.91
C THR A 103 -15.70 -0.16 -8.51
N ALA A 104 -16.86 -0.76 -8.44
CA ALA A 104 -17.36 -1.29 -7.18
C ALA A 104 -16.28 -2.22 -6.63
N GLY A 105 -15.91 -2.03 -5.38
CA GLY A 105 -14.92 -2.92 -4.77
C GLY A 105 -13.52 -2.35 -4.64
N THR A 106 -13.36 -1.05 -4.59
CA THR A 106 -12.08 -0.43 -4.27
C THR A 106 -12.05 -0.04 -2.80
N THR A 107 -11.06 -0.52 -2.08
CA THR A 107 -10.83 -0.08 -0.71
C THR A 107 -9.87 1.09 -0.73
N LYS A 108 -10.24 2.18 -0.08
CA LYS A 108 -9.39 3.36 0.07
C LYS A 108 -9.03 3.55 1.53
N SER A 109 -7.76 3.66 1.81
CA SER A 109 -7.25 3.94 3.14
C SER A 109 -6.61 5.32 3.18
N SER A 110 -6.98 6.11 4.16
CA SER A 110 -6.41 7.46 4.34
C SER A 110 -5.00 7.36 4.90
N VAL A 111 -4.10 8.16 4.36
CA VAL A 111 -2.73 8.22 4.86
C VAL A 111 -2.62 9.42 5.79
N VAL A 112 -2.16 9.14 7.01
CA VAL A 112 -1.99 10.17 8.04
C VAL A 112 -0.56 10.14 8.58
N ASP A 113 -0.12 11.25 9.12
CA ASP A 113 1.18 11.33 9.77
C ASP A 113 1.12 10.77 11.20
N HIS A 114 2.22 10.87 11.93
CA HIS A 114 2.29 10.35 13.29
C HIS A 114 1.33 11.07 14.26
N THR A 115 0.90 12.29 13.95
CA THR A 115 -0.06 13.04 14.76
C THR A 115 -1.51 12.70 14.41
N GLY A 116 -1.76 12.06 13.28
CA GLY A 116 -3.08 11.75 12.79
C GLY A 116 -3.58 12.73 11.75
N SER A 117 -2.76 13.69 11.33
CA SER A 117 -3.13 14.66 10.30
C SER A 117 -2.98 14.05 8.91
N ALA A 118 -3.85 14.43 7.99
CA ALA A 118 -3.79 13.93 6.63
C ALA A 118 -2.47 14.32 5.96
N VAL A 119 -1.83 13.36 5.32
CA VAL A 119 -0.62 13.63 4.55
C VAL A 119 -1.04 14.09 3.17
N THR A 120 -0.44 15.16 2.68
CA THR A 120 -0.70 15.67 1.32
C THR A 120 0.31 15.13 0.31
N GLY A 121 0.00 15.29 -0.96
CA GLY A 121 0.87 14.84 -2.04
C GLY A 121 2.26 15.43 -1.98
N ALA A 122 2.40 16.68 -1.56
CA ALA A 122 3.69 17.32 -1.43
C ALA A 122 4.60 16.65 -0.40
N GLY A 123 4.02 16.00 0.60
CA GLY A 123 4.76 15.28 1.62
C GLY A 123 5.36 13.97 1.12
N LEU A 124 4.85 13.44 0.03
CA LEU A 124 5.32 12.17 -0.53
C LEU A 124 5.83 12.38 -1.95
N SER A 125 7.13 12.26 -2.13
CA SER A 125 7.76 12.36 -3.44
C SER A 125 8.07 10.96 -3.98
N SER A 126 8.42 10.92 -5.26
CA SER A 126 8.88 9.69 -5.88
C SER A 126 10.07 9.10 -5.12
N THR A 127 10.13 7.82 -5.05
CA THR A 127 11.20 7.05 -4.36
C THR A 127 11.24 7.23 -2.84
N THR A 128 10.18 7.73 -2.26
CA THR A 128 10.08 7.83 -0.81
C THR A 128 9.92 6.44 -0.21
N GLU A 129 10.68 6.16 0.80
CA GLU A 129 10.52 4.95 1.61
C GLU A 129 10.20 5.38 3.03
N VAL A 130 9.12 4.87 3.58
CA VAL A 130 8.68 5.27 4.91
C VAL A 130 8.03 4.08 5.63
N LEU A 131 8.30 4.00 6.93
CA LEU A 131 7.61 3.01 7.75
C LEU A 131 6.18 3.46 7.96
N ALA A 132 5.25 2.54 7.85
CA ALA A 132 3.84 2.81 8.02
C ALA A 132 3.15 1.72 8.83
N TYR A 133 2.20 2.15 9.66
CA TYR A 133 1.33 1.23 10.37
C TYR A 133 0.00 1.20 9.65
N ILE A 134 -0.40 0.04 9.22
CA ILE A 134 -1.67 -0.18 8.53
C ILE A 134 -2.66 -0.77 9.49
N ASN A 135 -3.85 -0.16 9.56
CA ASN A 135 -4.98 -0.71 10.26
C ASN A 135 -6.14 -0.84 9.27
N LYS A 136 -6.42 -2.07 8.87
CA LYS A 136 -7.46 -2.35 7.89
C LYS A 136 -8.86 -2.09 8.42
N ASN A 137 -9.04 -2.20 9.72
CA ASN A 137 -10.36 -2.02 10.32
C ASN A 137 -10.78 -0.56 10.33
N SER A 138 -9.82 0.33 10.57
CA SER A 138 -10.09 1.77 10.55
C SER A 138 -9.93 2.38 9.15
N GLY A 139 -9.34 1.65 8.21
CA GLY A 139 -9.04 2.17 6.89
C GLY A 139 -7.99 3.26 6.93
N THR A 140 -7.01 3.14 7.84
CA THR A 140 -6.00 4.17 8.05
C THR A 140 -4.60 3.60 7.90
N ILE A 141 -3.74 4.37 7.27
CA ILE A 141 -2.32 4.07 7.16
C ILE A 141 -1.58 5.23 7.81
N ARG A 142 -0.91 4.95 8.91
CA ARG A 142 -0.18 5.98 9.66
C ARG A 142 1.30 5.88 9.36
N LEU A 143 1.87 6.98 8.88
CA LEU A 143 3.29 7.04 8.61
C LEU A 143 4.06 7.24 9.92
N LEU A 144 5.01 6.36 10.18
CA LEU A 144 5.78 6.38 11.41
C LEU A 144 7.03 7.23 11.22
N GLY A 145 7.23 8.17 12.11
CA GLY A 145 8.41 9.05 12.02
C GLY A 145 8.33 10.08 10.90
N PHE A 146 7.20 10.16 10.22
CA PHE A 146 7.01 11.13 9.16
C PHE A 146 6.22 12.32 9.69
N GLN A 147 6.68 13.51 9.36
CA GLN A 147 5.97 14.73 9.66
C GLN A 147 5.77 15.50 8.37
N GLN A 148 4.54 15.88 8.13
CA GLN A 148 4.21 16.70 6.98
C GLN A 148 4.96 18.02 7.06
N PRO A 149 5.63 18.44 5.98
CA PRO A 149 6.24 19.75 5.98
C PRO A 149 5.14 20.79 6.19
N THR A 150 5.33 21.63 7.18
CA THR A 150 4.43 22.75 7.37
C THR A 150 4.77 23.74 6.27
N GLY A 151 3.89 23.88 5.33
CA GLY A 151 4.04 24.88 4.29
C GLY A 151 4.13 26.23 4.91
N GLY A 152 5.23 26.85 4.66
CA GLY A 152 5.41 28.23 5.05
C GLY A 152 4.60 29.16 4.18
#